data_a724cd9b7895b5dda41c88c9a2cbceb4
#
_entry.id   a724cd9b7895b5dda41c88c9a2cbceb4
#
_cell.length_a   1.000
_cell.length_b   1.000
_cell.length_c   1.000
_cell.angle_alpha   90.00
_cell.angle_beta   90.00
_cell.angle_gamma   90.00
#
_symmetry.space_group_name_H-M   'P 1'
#
loop_
_entity.id
_entity.type
_entity.pdbx_description
1 polymer ?
#
loop_
_entity_poly.entity_id
_entity_poly.type
_entity_poly.pdbx_seq_one_letter_code
_entity_poly.pdbx_strand_id
1 'polypeptide(L)'
;MTGSNQTTTQTSDLLLRALVELRDTFATTQEQLSADSLDDFSRLFEGGRRLETMLARAAADIDNHDLMNIFAAIRGYAELLQEDLGEQQVQLSDSLARLLQALQSAQPGSGKPRDSGDKRVIESEPGYILAVDDLKENRELVARNLSRIGHFVVTAASGEEALRALEQSDVDVVLLDLLMPGMDGREVLRRIKEHPDWRATPVIVISGQQDMDGIIECIEAGADDYLFKPFNQVLLQARIKAGIERKRWHDREEQYRQQLERNEKFIRATFGRYLSDEIVTDILERPEGLELGGDLRRVTIMMSDIRGFTTLSEHLAPAQVVTLLNRYLGAMTDIIMAHQGTIDEFIGDAILAVFGAPQHRDDDADRAVSCALEMQAAMAQINEVNAAEDLPVIKTGIALNTGDVIAGNIGSERRSKYGFVGHAMNVTSRIEDLTAGGGILVSDSTLKSLKGDFLVGDCQELKVKGIEESIVVHQILGSAP
;
A
#
# COMPACT_ATOMS: atom_id res chain seq x y z
N MET A 1 3.23 -35.85 -49.40
CA MET A 1 1.98 -35.78 -48.64
C MET A 1 1.38 -37.15 -48.26
N THR A 2 2.05 -38.25 -48.49
CA THR A 2 1.53 -39.64 -48.17
C THR A 2 2.13 -40.30 -46.94
N GLY A 3 3.12 -39.72 -46.31
CA GLY A 3 3.75 -40.31 -45.12
C GLY A 3 3.12 -39.89 -43.76
N SER A 4 2.49 -38.73 -43.67
CA SER A 4 1.92 -38.17 -42.43
C SER A 4 0.60 -38.88 -42.05
N ASN A 5 -0.24 -39.23 -43.00
CA ASN A 5 -1.53 -39.89 -42.72
C ASN A 5 -1.39 -41.36 -42.23
N GLN A 6 -0.36 -42.10 -42.64
CA GLN A 6 -0.16 -43.47 -42.19
C GLN A 6 0.32 -43.55 -40.74
N THR A 7 1.15 -42.59 -40.31
CA THR A 7 1.64 -42.52 -38.92
C THR A 7 0.52 -42.21 -37.93
N THR A 8 -0.36 -41.23 -38.29
CA THR A 8 -1.48 -40.83 -37.45
C THR A 8 -2.50 -41.94 -37.24
N THR A 9 -2.79 -42.73 -38.29
CA THR A 9 -3.74 -43.84 -38.21
C THR A 9 -3.19 -45.00 -37.36
N GLN A 10 -1.91 -45.32 -37.46
CA GLN A 10 -1.27 -46.37 -36.64
C GLN A 10 -1.23 -45.99 -35.15
N THR A 11 -0.98 -44.73 -34.84
CA THR A 11 -0.88 -44.24 -33.47
C THR A 11 -2.24 -44.17 -32.78
N SER A 12 -3.29 -43.79 -33.53
CA SER A 12 -4.67 -43.78 -33.07
C SER A 12 -5.19 -45.19 -32.76
N ASP A 13 -4.85 -46.16 -33.59
CA ASP A 13 -5.16 -47.59 -33.35
C ASP A 13 -4.51 -48.15 -32.07
N LEU A 14 -3.28 -47.74 -31.78
CA LEU A 14 -2.55 -48.18 -30.59
C LEU A 14 -3.18 -47.59 -29.32
N LEU A 15 -3.62 -46.34 -29.37
CA LEU A 15 -4.28 -45.65 -28.27
C LEU A 15 -5.66 -46.27 -27.98
N LEU A 16 -6.45 -46.55 -29.03
CA LEU A 16 -7.77 -47.17 -28.88
C LEU A 16 -7.65 -48.59 -28.30
N ARG A 17 -6.64 -49.37 -28.70
CA ARG A 17 -6.36 -50.70 -28.11
C ARG A 17 -6.01 -50.57 -26.62
N ALA A 18 -5.17 -49.62 -26.24
CA ALA A 18 -4.81 -49.39 -24.85
C ALA A 18 -6.02 -48.98 -23.97
N LEU A 19 -6.93 -48.20 -24.51
CA LEU A 19 -8.20 -47.82 -23.85
C LEU A 19 -9.13 -49.00 -23.66
N VAL A 20 -9.25 -49.89 -24.66
CA VAL A 20 -10.06 -51.12 -24.57
C VAL A 20 -9.47 -52.07 -23.51
N GLU A 21 -8.15 -52.29 -23.53
CA GLU A 21 -7.47 -53.14 -22.54
C GLU A 21 -7.64 -52.59 -21.11
N LEU A 22 -7.51 -51.28 -20.92
CA LEU A 22 -7.73 -50.64 -19.62
C LEU A 22 -9.19 -50.84 -19.15
N ARG A 23 -10.17 -50.68 -20.06
CA ARG A 23 -11.59 -50.86 -19.74
C ARG A 23 -11.90 -52.29 -19.31
N ASP A 24 -11.33 -53.26 -20.01
CA ASP A 24 -11.52 -54.69 -19.69
C ASP A 24 -10.88 -55.03 -18.32
N THR A 25 -9.71 -54.50 -18.04
CA THR A 25 -9.04 -54.64 -16.74
C THR A 25 -9.84 -53.96 -15.61
N PHE A 26 -10.36 -52.78 -15.85
CA PHE A 26 -11.21 -52.06 -14.91
C PHE A 26 -12.48 -52.85 -14.57
N ALA A 27 -13.15 -53.42 -15.55
CA ALA A 27 -14.37 -54.20 -15.33
C ALA A 27 -14.17 -55.38 -14.36
N THR A 28 -12.96 -55.90 -14.26
CA THR A 28 -12.64 -57.03 -13.36
C THR A 28 -12.16 -56.60 -11.97
N THR A 29 -11.80 -55.30 -11.78
CA THR A 29 -11.14 -54.83 -10.54
C THR A 29 -11.88 -53.67 -9.86
N GLN A 30 -12.97 -53.14 -10.45
CA GLN A 30 -13.68 -51.94 -9.99
C GLN A 30 -14.19 -51.99 -8.54
N GLU A 31 -14.52 -53.21 -8.01
CA GLU A 31 -15.03 -53.38 -6.64
C GLU A 31 -14.03 -53.00 -5.55
N GLN A 32 -12.75 -52.89 -5.90
CA GLN A 32 -11.64 -52.59 -4.98
C GLN A 32 -11.20 -51.13 -5.03
N LEU A 33 -11.90 -50.27 -5.80
CA LEU A 33 -11.52 -48.89 -6.02
C LEU A 33 -12.29 -47.93 -5.11
N SER A 34 -11.69 -46.77 -4.81
CA SER A 34 -12.35 -45.67 -4.12
C SER A 34 -13.42 -45.03 -4.98
N ALA A 35 -14.36 -44.34 -4.36
CA ALA A 35 -15.41 -43.60 -5.09
C ALA A 35 -14.81 -42.56 -6.05
N ASP A 36 -13.71 -41.91 -5.63
CA ASP A 36 -13.00 -40.93 -6.44
C ASP A 36 -12.32 -41.53 -7.64
N SER A 37 -11.61 -42.67 -7.45
CA SER A 37 -11.01 -43.40 -8.55
C SER A 37 -12.04 -43.92 -9.55
N LEU A 38 -13.21 -44.38 -9.08
CA LEU A 38 -14.32 -44.78 -9.95
C LEU A 38 -14.83 -43.63 -10.83
N ASP A 39 -14.95 -42.45 -10.28
CA ASP A 39 -15.35 -41.23 -11.03
C ASP A 39 -14.27 -40.87 -12.07
N ASP A 40 -12.98 -40.95 -11.71
CA ASP A 40 -11.88 -40.67 -12.64
C ASP A 40 -11.81 -41.65 -13.79
N PHE A 41 -12.00 -42.94 -13.54
CA PHE A 41 -12.13 -43.95 -14.60
C PHE A 41 -13.33 -43.69 -15.51
N SER A 42 -14.48 -43.28 -14.93
CA SER A 42 -15.66 -42.92 -15.71
C SER A 42 -15.38 -41.80 -16.69
N ARG A 43 -14.72 -40.75 -16.22
CA ARG A 43 -14.32 -39.58 -17.03
C ARG A 43 -13.26 -39.91 -18.09
N LEU A 44 -12.27 -40.73 -17.72
CA LEU A 44 -11.26 -41.21 -18.66
C LEU A 44 -11.92 -41.96 -19.82
N PHE A 45 -12.85 -42.86 -19.51
CA PHE A 45 -13.57 -43.63 -20.54
C PHE A 45 -14.54 -42.77 -21.36
N GLU A 46 -15.11 -41.73 -20.79
CA GLU A 46 -15.90 -40.73 -21.55
C GLU A 46 -15.02 -40.02 -22.57
N GLY A 47 -13.82 -39.56 -22.15
CA GLY A 47 -12.82 -39.01 -23.06
C GLY A 47 -12.44 -39.99 -24.17
N GLY A 48 -12.25 -41.26 -23.84
CA GLY A 48 -12.00 -42.31 -24.81
C GLY A 48 -13.10 -42.47 -25.84
N ARG A 49 -14.39 -42.46 -25.43
CA ARG A 49 -15.54 -42.54 -26.33
C ARG A 49 -15.64 -41.34 -27.26
N ARG A 50 -15.32 -40.13 -26.75
CA ARG A 50 -15.25 -38.92 -27.59
C ARG A 50 -14.18 -39.02 -28.64
N LEU A 51 -13.00 -39.57 -28.26
CA LEU A 51 -11.91 -39.81 -29.19
C LEU A 51 -12.32 -40.79 -30.29
N GLU A 52 -12.94 -41.93 -29.94
CA GLU A 52 -13.48 -42.89 -30.91
C GLU A 52 -14.43 -42.24 -31.89
N THR A 53 -15.37 -41.41 -31.37
CA THR A 53 -16.38 -40.72 -32.20
C THR A 53 -15.71 -39.71 -33.13
N MET A 54 -14.71 -39.01 -32.66
CA MET A 54 -13.98 -38.03 -33.45
C MET A 54 -13.12 -38.67 -34.56
N LEU A 55 -12.44 -39.75 -34.25
CA LEU A 55 -11.63 -40.51 -35.21
C LEU A 55 -12.49 -41.24 -36.27
N ALA A 56 -13.73 -41.51 -35.96
CA ALA A 56 -14.71 -42.09 -36.92
C ALA A 56 -15.26 -41.07 -37.95
N ARG A 57 -15.04 -39.75 -37.73
CA ARG A 57 -15.36 -38.71 -38.71
C ARG A 57 -14.30 -38.68 -39.80
N ALA A 58 -14.63 -38.15 -40.98
CA ALA A 58 -13.68 -38.02 -42.09
C ALA A 58 -12.47 -37.18 -41.67
N ALA A 59 -11.26 -37.63 -41.98
CA ALA A 59 -10.00 -37.04 -41.56
C ALA A 59 -9.82 -35.54 -41.94
N ALA A 60 -10.68 -35.00 -42.82
CA ALA A 60 -10.64 -33.60 -43.22
C ALA A 60 -11.42 -32.65 -42.27
N ASP A 61 -12.21 -33.18 -41.33
CA ASP A 61 -13.10 -32.41 -40.43
C ASP A 61 -12.65 -32.45 -38.96
N ILE A 62 -11.46 -32.95 -38.64
CA ILE A 62 -10.97 -33.07 -37.27
C ILE A 62 -10.28 -31.75 -36.89
N ASP A 63 -10.87 -31.04 -35.94
CA ASP A 63 -10.23 -29.92 -35.31
C ASP A 63 -9.05 -30.40 -34.41
N ASN A 64 -7.85 -29.95 -34.73
CA ASN A 64 -6.66 -30.30 -33.96
C ASN A 64 -6.75 -29.84 -32.50
N HIS A 65 -7.43 -28.74 -32.22
CA HIS A 65 -7.62 -28.22 -30.88
C HIS A 65 -8.48 -29.18 -30.02
N ASP A 66 -9.63 -29.61 -30.54
CA ASP A 66 -10.51 -30.57 -29.87
C ASP A 66 -9.81 -31.89 -29.62
N LEU A 67 -9.03 -32.38 -30.60
CA LEU A 67 -8.24 -33.61 -30.44
C LEU A 67 -7.22 -33.51 -29.31
N MET A 68 -6.52 -32.38 -29.23
CA MET A 68 -5.51 -32.15 -28.20
C MET A 68 -6.14 -32.00 -26.80
N ASN A 69 -7.32 -31.39 -26.70
CA ASN A 69 -8.07 -31.29 -25.45
C ASN A 69 -8.52 -32.69 -24.95
N ILE A 70 -9.01 -33.55 -25.85
CA ILE A 70 -9.38 -34.93 -25.49
C ILE A 70 -8.14 -35.70 -25.02
N PHE A 71 -7.01 -35.59 -25.69
CA PHE A 71 -5.74 -36.22 -25.26
C PHE A 71 -5.28 -35.70 -23.90
N ALA A 72 -5.40 -34.39 -23.65
CA ALA A 72 -5.05 -33.80 -22.38
C ALA A 72 -5.92 -34.34 -21.24
N ALA A 73 -7.24 -34.44 -21.46
CA ALA A 73 -8.17 -34.98 -20.49
C ALA A 73 -7.89 -36.46 -20.17
N ILE A 74 -7.76 -37.31 -21.20
CA ILE A 74 -7.46 -38.73 -21.01
C ILE A 74 -6.14 -38.92 -20.28
N ARG A 75 -5.11 -38.18 -20.65
CA ARG A 75 -3.80 -38.20 -20.00
C ARG A 75 -3.88 -37.76 -18.55
N GLY A 76 -4.55 -36.66 -18.28
CA GLY A 76 -4.68 -36.09 -16.92
C GLY A 76 -5.38 -37.08 -15.97
N TYR A 77 -6.49 -37.68 -16.40
CA TYR A 77 -7.18 -38.72 -15.60
C TYR A 77 -6.36 -39.98 -15.44
N ALA A 78 -5.61 -40.42 -16.48
CA ALA A 78 -4.73 -41.57 -16.38
C ALA A 78 -3.57 -41.33 -15.42
N GLU A 79 -2.96 -40.15 -15.39
CA GLU A 79 -1.92 -39.74 -14.43
C GLU A 79 -2.47 -39.71 -12.99
N LEU A 80 -3.68 -39.12 -12.78
CA LEU A 80 -4.36 -39.14 -11.48
C LEU A 80 -4.60 -40.56 -10.96
N LEU A 81 -5.17 -41.41 -11.80
CA LEU A 81 -5.45 -42.80 -11.45
C LEU A 81 -4.17 -43.57 -11.14
N GLN A 82 -3.07 -43.30 -11.87
CA GLN A 82 -1.80 -43.98 -11.61
C GLN A 82 -1.21 -43.60 -10.24
N GLU A 83 -1.52 -42.39 -9.76
CA GLU A 83 -1.11 -41.94 -8.43
C GLU A 83 -1.99 -42.51 -7.31
N ASP A 84 -3.29 -42.74 -7.59
CA ASP A 84 -4.26 -43.22 -6.59
C ASP A 84 -4.25 -44.75 -6.42
N LEU A 85 -3.77 -45.45 -7.43
CA LEU A 85 -3.71 -46.93 -7.38
C LEU A 85 -2.58 -47.40 -6.47
N GLY A 86 -2.90 -48.15 -5.43
CA GLY A 86 -1.96 -48.76 -4.51
C GLY A 86 -1.24 -50.00 -5.11
N GLU A 87 -0.22 -50.48 -4.39
CA GLU A 87 0.58 -51.67 -4.79
C GLU A 87 -0.26 -52.95 -5.06
N GLN A 88 -1.49 -53.00 -4.58
CA GLN A 88 -2.40 -54.15 -4.76
C GLN A 88 -3.10 -54.17 -6.12
N GLN A 89 -3.04 -53.06 -6.90
CA GLN A 89 -3.75 -52.91 -8.17
C GLN A 89 -2.80 -52.90 -9.38
N VAL A 90 -1.81 -53.79 -9.35
CA VAL A 90 -0.72 -53.83 -10.35
C VAL A 90 -1.23 -53.93 -11.79
N GLN A 91 -2.29 -54.72 -12.06
CA GLN A 91 -2.81 -54.90 -13.41
C GLN A 91 -3.43 -53.61 -13.98
N LEU A 92 -4.14 -52.82 -13.16
CA LEU A 92 -4.66 -51.53 -13.56
C LEU A 92 -3.55 -50.50 -13.78
N SER A 93 -2.58 -50.46 -12.88
CA SER A 93 -1.39 -49.62 -13.00
C SER A 93 -0.62 -49.90 -14.29
N ASP A 94 -0.40 -51.17 -14.64
CA ASP A 94 0.26 -51.56 -15.88
C ASP A 94 -0.56 -51.17 -17.15
N SER A 95 -1.88 -51.30 -17.10
CA SER A 95 -2.75 -50.91 -18.21
C SER A 95 -2.79 -49.39 -18.39
N LEU A 96 -2.79 -48.61 -17.29
CA LEU A 96 -2.66 -47.15 -17.32
C LEU A 96 -1.31 -46.71 -17.85
N ALA A 97 -0.20 -47.37 -17.44
CA ALA A 97 1.12 -47.08 -17.96
C ALA A 97 1.21 -47.28 -19.49
N ARG A 98 0.59 -48.36 -20.00
CA ARG A 98 0.49 -48.59 -21.46
C ARG A 98 -0.33 -47.53 -22.16
N LEU A 99 -1.43 -47.09 -21.57
CA LEU A 99 -2.25 -45.99 -22.11
C LEU A 99 -1.44 -44.68 -22.18
N LEU A 100 -0.74 -44.33 -21.10
CA LEU A 100 0.12 -43.16 -21.06
C LEU A 100 1.25 -43.21 -22.10
N GLN A 101 1.87 -44.37 -22.29
CA GLN A 101 2.86 -44.59 -23.33
C GLN A 101 2.30 -44.43 -24.74
N ALA A 102 1.07 -44.97 -24.98
CA ALA A 102 0.37 -44.78 -26.25
C ALA A 102 0.04 -43.32 -26.54
N LEU A 103 -0.42 -42.57 -25.50
CA LEU A 103 -0.67 -41.11 -25.60
C LEU A 103 0.60 -40.33 -25.91
N GLN A 104 1.73 -40.68 -25.30
CA GLN A 104 3.03 -40.04 -25.60
C GLN A 104 3.47 -40.30 -27.06
N SER A 105 3.22 -41.48 -27.55
CA SER A 105 3.55 -41.87 -28.94
C SER A 105 2.65 -41.17 -29.96
N ALA A 106 1.45 -40.78 -29.57
CA ALA A 106 0.46 -40.09 -30.42
C ALA A 106 0.77 -38.61 -30.62
N GLN A 107 1.65 -38.00 -29.83
CA GLN A 107 1.99 -36.59 -29.91
C GLN A 107 3.18 -36.35 -30.86
N PRO A 108 3.04 -35.49 -31.91
CA PRO A 108 4.17 -35.14 -32.76
C PRO A 108 5.17 -34.29 -31.99
N GLY A 109 6.38 -34.77 -31.75
CA GLY A 109 7.49 -34.00 -31.19
C GLY A 109 7.95 -34.36 -29.78
N SER A 110 7.47 -35.40 -29.14
CA SER A 110 7.93 -35.82 -27.82
C SER A 110 9.30 -36.51 -27.88
N GLY A 111 10.36 -35.76 -27.52
CA GLY A 111 11.67 -36.33 -27.22
C GLY A 111 11.59 -37.33 -26.03
N LYS A 112 12.50 -38.33 -26.00
CA LYS A 112 12.56 -39.36 -24.99
C LYS A 112 12.35 -38.85 -23.56
N PRO A 113 11.57 -39.56 -22.73
CA PRO A 113 11.38 -39.21 -21.34
C PRO A 113 12.71 -39.20 -20.59
N ARG A 114 13.03 -38.11 -19.91
CA ARG A 114 14.01 -38.13 -18.83
C ARG A 114 13.34 -38.80 -17.64
N ASP A 115 13.91 -39.92 -17.24
CA ASP A 115 13.61 -40.61 -16.00
C ASP A 115 13.89 -39.64 -14.83
N SER A 116 12.87 -39.03 -14.30
CA SER A 116 12.95 -38.17 -13.11
C SER A 116 12.42 -38.98 -11.91
N GLY A 117 13.24 -39.88 -11.43
CA GLY A 117 13.12 -40.38 -10.07
C GLY A 117 13.40 -39.22 -9.10
N ASP A 118 12.39 -38.68 -8.58
CA ASP A 118 12.21 -38.12 -7.23
C ASP A 118 10.90 -37.28 -7.23
N LYS A 119 9.81 -37.88 -6.76
CA LYS A 119 8.55 -37.15 -6.52
C LYS A 119 8.72 -36.30 -5.27
N ARG A 120 9.41 -35.15 -5.39
CA ARG A 120 9.30 -34.10 -4.37
C ARG A 120 7.95 -33.45 -4.55
N VAL A 121 7.03 -33.75 -3.65
CA VAL A 121 5.86 -32.93 -3.42
C VAL A 121 6.39 -31.53 -3.12
N ILE A 122 6.15 -30.59 -4.02
CA ILE A 122 6.51 -29.18 -3.80
C ILE A 122 5.48 -28.68 -2.81
N GLU A 123 5.79 -28.74 -1.51
CA GLU A 123 4.96 -28.13 -0.48
C GLU A 123 4.77 -26.64 -0.82
N SER A 124 3.55 -26.28 -1.17
CA SER A 124 3.13 -24.90 -1.38
C SER A 124 2.06 -24.55 -0.35
N GLU A 125 2.08 -23.33 0.14
CA GLU A 125 0.97 -22.84 0.95
C GLU A 125 -0.32 -22.83 0.11
N PRO A 126 -1.48 -23.17 0.71
CA PRO A 126 -2.76 -23.11 0.02
C PRO A 126 -3.00 -21.74 -0.61
N GLY A 127 -3.48 -21.69 -1.84
CA GLY A 127 -3.84 -20.46 -2.55
C GLY A 127 -5.22 -20.56 -3.17
N TYR A 128 -5.84 -19.39 -3.43
CA TYR A 128 -7.10 -19.27 -4.16
C TYR A 128 -6.82 -19.15 -5.66
N ILE A 129 -7.26 -20.12 -6.44
CA ILE A 129 -6.97 -20.22 -7.87
C ILE A 129 -8.26 -20.13 -8.66
N LEU A 130 -8.32 -19.26 -9.66
CA LEU A 130 -9.39 -19.19 -10.62
C LEU A 130 -8.98 -19.95 -11.89
N ALA A 131 -9.69 -21.03 -12.20
CA ALA A 131 -9.47 -21.82 -13.42
C ALA A 131 -10.55 -21.50 -14.45
N VAL A 132 -10.13 -20.94 -15.59
CA VAL A 132 -11.01 -20.48 -16.67
C VAL A 132 -10.75 -21.31 -17.92
N ASP A 133 -11.75 -22.09 -18.37
CA ASP A 133 -11.67 -22.92 -19.58
C ASP A 133 -13.14 -23.20 -20.00
N ASP A 134 -13.51 -23.15 -21.27
CA ASP A 134 -14.87 -23.39 -21.73
C ASP A 134 -15.27 -24.86 -21.65
N LEU A 135 -14.28 -25.77 -21.72
CA LEU A 135 -14.51 -27.21 -21.63
C LEU A 135 -14.62 -27.67 -20.17
N LYS A 136 -15.78 -28.22 -19.83
CA LYS A 136 -16.08 -28.66 -18.46
C LYS A 136 -15.07 -29.68 -17.95
N GLU A 137 -14.65 -30.63 -18.79
CA GLU A 137 -13.70 -31.69 -18.46
C GLU A 137 -12.35 -31.12 -18.06
N ASN A 138 -11.84 -30.13 -18.79
CA ASN A 138 -10.57 -29.48 -18.46
C ASN A 138 -10.64 -28.75 -17.12
N ARG A 139 -11.74 -27.98 -16.90
CA ARG A 139 -11.95 -27.27 -15.64
C ARG A 139 -11.98 -28.21 -14.45
N GLU A 140 -12.75 -29.31 -14.55
CA GLU A 140 -12.87 -30.30 -13.48
C GLU A 140 -11.56 -30.99 -13.20
N LEU A 141 -10.79 -31.35 -14.24
CA LEU A 141 -9.48 -31.98 -14.11
C LEU A 141 -8.49 -31.05 -13.39
N VAL A 142 -8.41 -29.81 -13.83
CA VAL A 142 -7.52 -28.80 -13.20
C VAL A 142 -7.96 -28.53 -11.76
N ALA A 143 -9.24 -28.34 -11.51
CA ALA A 143 -9.76 -28.10 -10.17
C ALA A 143 -9.45 -29.27 -9.23
N ARG A 144 -9.65 -30.51 -9.67
CA ARG A 144 -9.38 -31.72 -8.89
C ARG A 144 -7.91 -31.87 -8.57
N ASN A 145 -7.04 -31.69 -9.57
CA ASN A 145 -5.59 -31.76 -9.38
C ASN A 145 -5.09 -30.76 -8.35
N LEU A 146 -5.56 -29.51 -8.44
CA LEU A 146 -5.13 -28.44 -7.56
C LEU A 146 -5.73 -28.56 -6.14
N SER A 147 -6.97 -29.02 -6.03
CA SER A 147 -7.60 -29.27 -4.72
C SER A 147 -6.92 -30.40 -3.96
N ARG A 148 -6.45 -31.46 -4.65
CA ARG A 148 -5.69 -32.56 -4.01
C ARG A 148 -4.38 -32.12 -3.36
N ILE A 149 -3.75 -31.09 -3.88
CA ILE A 149 -2.52 -30.50 -3.31
C ILE A 149 -2.79 -29.34 -2.35
N GLY A 150 -4.08 -29.12 -1.99
CA GLY A 150 -4.48 -28.23 -0.92
C GLY A 150 -4.88 -26.82 -1.37
N HIS A 151 -4.97 -26.51 -2.67
CA HIS A 151 -5.45 -25.22 -3.14
C HIS A 151 -6.98 -25.12 -3.16
N PHE A 152 -7.51 -23.91 -2.99
CA PHE A 152 -8.92 -23.60 -3.18
C PHE A 152 -9.14 -23.18 -4.64
N VAL A 153 -10.02 -23.87 -5.35
CA VAL A 153 -10.20 -23.62 -6.78
C VAL A 153 -11.62 -23.17 -7.07
N VAL A 154 -11.74 -22.01 -7.68
CA VAL A 154 -12.97 -21.50 -8.28
C VAL A 154 -12.86 -21.71 -9.79
N THR A 155 -13.96 -22.13 -10.42
CA THR A 155 -13.96 -22.40 -11.86
C THR A 155 -14.90 -21.44 -12.59
N ALA A 156 -14.54 -21.05 -13.81
CA ALA A 156 -15.35 -20.23 -14.68
C ALA A 156 -15.40 -20.83 -16.10
N ALA A 157 -16.60 -20.88 -16.71
CA ALA A 157 -16.81 -21.45 -18.02
C ALA A 157 -16.72 -20.42 -19.15
N SER A 158 -16.56 -19.15 -18.83
CA SER A 158 -16.44 -18.05 -19.80
C SER A 158 -15.68 -16.88 -19.21
N GLY A 159 -15.26 -15.94 -20.08
CA GLY A 159 -14.60 -14.71 -19.64
C GLY A 159 -15.48 -13.87 -18.72
N GLU A 160 -16.78 -13.79 -18.97
CA GLU A 160 -17.73 -13.04 -18.12
C GLU A 160 -17.85 -13.66 -16.72
N GLU A 161 -17.85 -15.00 -16.63
CA GLU A 161 -17.84 -15.68 -15.33
C GLU A 161 -16.53 -15.45 -14.59
N ALA A 162 -15.40 -15.46 -15.30
CA ALA A 162 -14.10 -15.19 -14.73
C ALA A 162 -14.02 -13.81 -14.09
N LEU A 163 -14.48 -12.77 -14.79
CA LEU A 163 -14.49 -11.40 -14.25
C LEU A 163 -15.44 -11.28 -13.04
N ARG A 164 -16.61 -11.92 -13.07
CA ARG A 164 -17.51 -11.96 -11.90
C ARG A 164 -16.91 -12.69 -10.71
N ALA A 165 -16.13 -13.75 -10.93
CA ALA A 165 -15.45 -14.46 -9.86
C ALA A 165 -14.38 -13.59 -9.20
N LEU A 166 -13.64 -12.76 -9.96
CA LEU A 166 -12.67 -11.79 -9.46
C LEU A 166 -13.32 -10.67 -8.64
N GLU A 167 -14.57 -10.26 -8.99
CA GLU A 167 -15.31 -9.28 -8.19
C GLU A 167 -15.74 -9.84 -6.82
N GLN A 168 -15.94 -11.16 -6.72
CA GLN A 168 -16.51 -11.82 -5.54
C GLN A 168 -15.47 -12.43 -4.61
N SER A 169 -14.24 -12.64 -5.09
CA SER A 169 -13.22 -13.39 -4.38
C SER A 169 -11.82 -12.80 -4.62
N ASP A 170 -11.01 -12.78 -3.57
CA ASP A 170 -9.59 -12.44 -3.68
C ASP A 170 -8.83 -13.65 -4.22
N VAL A 171 -8.42 -13.59 -5.49
CA VAL A 171 -7.78 -14.68 -6.22
C VAL A 171 -6.27 -14.48 -6.23
N ASP A 172 -5.52 -15.52 -5.84
CA ASP A 172 -4.06 -15.50 -5.84
C ASP A 172 -3.46 -15.70 -7.23
N VAL A 173 -4.10 -16.54 -8.08
CA VAL A 173 -3.63 -16.84 -9.45
C VAL A 173 -4.81 -17.16 -10.36
N VAL A 174 -4.77 -16.67 -11.59
CA VAL A 174 -5.71 -17.02 -12.65
C VAL A 174 -5.04 -17.96 -13.64
N LEU A 175 -5.65 -19.11 -13.90
CA LEU A 175 -5.33 -20.01 -15.01
C LEU A 175 -6.34 -19.71 -16.11
N LEU A 176 -5.88 -19.27 -17.28
CA LEU A 176 -6.74 -18.73 -18.31
C LEU A 176 -6.51 -19.44 -19.64
N ASP A 177 -7.55 -20.11 -20.13
CA ASP A 177 -7.57 -20.58 -21.52
C ASP A 177 -7.73 -19.37 -22.48
N LEU A 178 -7.00 -19.38 -23.57
CA LEU A 178 -7.11 -18.34 -24.60
C LEU A 178 -8.30 -18.56 -25.51
N LEU A 179 -8.55 -19.78 -25.91
CA LEU A 179 -9.53 -20.12 -26.92
C LEU A 179 -10.87 -20.46 -26.29
N MET A 180 -11.68 -19.44 -26.02
CA MET A 180 -13.03 -19.59 -25.48
C MET A 180 -14.07 -18.91 -26.38
N PRO A 181 -15.29 -19.46 -26.49
CA PRO A 181 -16.38 -18.82 -27.23
C PRO A 181 -16.86 -17.55 -26.50
N GLY A 182 -17.20 -16.51 -27.26
CA GLY A 182 -17.67 -15.24 -26.73
C GLY A 182 -16.51 -14.31 -26.38
N MET A 183 -16.28 -14.05 -25.09
CA MET A 183 -15.12 -13.28 -24.64
C MET A 183 -13.88 -14.19 -24.59
N ASP A 184 -12.93 -13.97 -25.49
CA ASP A 184 -11.69 -14.75 -25.54
C ASP A 184 -10.77 -14.44 -24.35
N GLY A 185 -9.78 -15.32 -24.11
CA GLY A 185 -8.87 -15.17 -22.98
C GLY A 185 -7.99 -13.92 -23.07
N ARG A 186 -7.69 -13.41 -24.27
CA ARG A 186 -6.90 -12.19 -24.44
C ARG A 186 -7.64 -10.97 -23.92
N GLU A 187 -8.94 -10.87 -24.19
CA GLU A 187 -9.78 -9.79 -23.68
C GLU A 187 -9.94 -9.88 -22.15
N VAL A 188 -10.07 -11.09 -21.60
CA VAL A 188 -10.09 -11.31 -20.15
C VAL A 188 -8.78 -10.84 -19.51
N LEU A 189 -7.64 -11.26 -20.05
CA LEU A 189 -6.31 -10.84 -19.60
C LEU A 189 -6.18 -9.32 -19.60
N ARG A 190 -6.53 -8.67 -20.72
CA ARG A 190 -6.47 -7.21 -20.84
C ARG A 190 -7.29 -6.52 -19.75
N ARG A 191 -8.53 -6.97 -19.51
CA ARG A 191 -9.40 -6.41 -18.47
C ARG A 191 -8.84 -6.61 -17.06
N ILE A 192 -8.26 -7.78 -16.78
CA ILE A 192 -7.59 -8.03 -15.49
C ILE A 192 -6.43 -7.05 -15.29
N LYS A 193 -5.58 -6.88 -16.31
CA LYS A 193 -4.37 -6.04 -16.20
C LYS A 193 -4.66 -4.53 -16.21
N GLU A 194 -5.77 -4.12 -16.79
CA GLU A 194 -6.25 -2.72 -16.76
C GLU A 194 -6.97 -2.36 -15.44
N HIS A 195 -7.52 -3.36 -14.72
CA HIS A 195 -8.27 -3.10 -13.50
C HIS A 195 -7.35 -2.82 -12.30
N PRO A 196 -7.56 -1.71 -11.55
CA PRO A 196 -6.68 -1.31 -10.45
C PRO A 196 -6.48 -2.41 -9.39
N ASP A 197 -7.55 -3.12 -9.01
CA ASP A 197 -7.52 -4.10 -7.94
C ASP A 197 -7.01 -5.48 -8.39
N TRP A 198 -7.13 -5.80 -9.69
CA TRP A 198 -6.77 -7.14 -10.21
C TRP A 198 -5.45 -7.18 -10.96
N ARG A 199 -4.92 -6.03 -11.38
CA ARG A 199 -3.70 -5.94 -12.22
C ARG A 199 -2.49 -6.66 -11.62
N ALA A 200 -2.43 -6.75 -10.29
CA ALA A 200 -1.37 -7.44 -9.56
C ALA A 200 -1.58 -8.96 -9.48
N THR A 201 -2.79 -9.46 -9.81
CA THR A 201 -3.07 -10.89 -9.80
C THR A 201 -2.36 -11.56 -10.98
N PRO A 202 -1.49 -12.55 -10.71
CA PRO A 202 -0.80 -13.30 -11.74
C PRO A 202 -1.76 -14.07 -12.64
N VAL A 203 -1.56 -13.95 -13.95
CA VAL A 203 -2.33 -14.69 -14.96
C VAL A 203 -1.39 -15.64 -15.69
N ILE A 204 -1.66 -16.94 -15.59
CA ILE A 204 -0.99 -18.00 -16.31
C ILE A 204 -1.87 -18.41 -17.47
N VAL A 205 -1.42 -18.13 -18.67
CA VAL A 205 -2.17 -18.44 -19.90
C VAL A 205 -1.97 -19.91 -20.27
N ILE A 206 -3.05 -20.60 -20.63
CA ILE A 206 -3.03 -21.98 -21.10
C ILE A 206 -3.45 -22.00 -22.57
N SER A 207 -2.62 -22.58 -23.45
CA SER A 207 -2.88 -22.57 -24.90
C SER A 207 -2.42 -23.85 -25.59
N GLY A 208 -2.89 -24.11 -26.81
CA GLY A 208 -2.40 -25.18 -27.66
C GLY A 208 -1.02 -24.87 -28.27
N GLN A 209 -0.25 -25.92 -28.61
CA GLN A 209 1.13 -25.76 -29.15
C GLN A 209 1.22 -24.95 -30.46
N GLN A 210 0.11 -24.71 -31.17
CA GLN A 210 0.11 -24.05 -32.48
C GLN A 210 -0.19 -22.53 -32.39
N ASP A 211 -0.46 -21.98 -31.20
CA ASP A 211 -0.82 -20.56 -30.98
C ASP A 211 0.35 -19.75 -30.38
N MET A 212 1.53 -19.86 -30.98
CA MET A 212 2.71 -19.09 -30.54
C MET A 212 2.52 -17.59 -30.66
N ASP A 213 1.87 -17.14 -31.73
CA ASP A 213 1.63 -15.71 -31.96
C ASP A 213 0.67 -15.14 -30.89
N GLY A 214 -0.38 -15.89 -30.54
CA GLY A 214 -1.29 -15.51 -29.47
C GLY A 214 -0.65 -15.47 -28.08
N ILE A 215 0.33 -16.34 -27.81
CA ILE A 215 1.09 -16.29 -26.55
C ILE A 215 1.97 -15.05 -26.47
N ILE A 216 2.64 -14.68 -27.57
CA ILE A 216 3.48 -13.47 -27.63
C ILE A 216 2.62 -12.24 -27.35
N GLU A 217 1.44 -12.13 -27.98
CA GLU A 217 0.47 -11.07 -27.70
C GLU A 217 0.04 -11.03 -26.22
N CYS A 218 -0.17 -12.20 -25.59
CA CYS A 218 -0.52 -12.26 -24.18
C CYS A 218 0.61 -11.83 -23.25
N ILE A 219 1.86 -12.19 -23.56
CA ILE A 219 3.03 -11.73 -22.79
C ILE A 219 3.15 -10.22 -22.88
N GLU A 220 2.99 -9.64 -24.08
CA GLU A 220 2.98 -8.18 -24.30
C GLU A 220 1.81 -7.49 -23.59
N ALA A 221 0.66 -8.16 -23.47
CA ALA A 221 -0.51 -7.70 -22.72
C ALA A 221 -0.36 -7.88 -21.19
N GLY A 222 0.75 -8.43 -20.72
CA GLY A 222 1.08 -8.55 -19.29
C GLY A 222 0.73 -9.91 -18.66
N ALA A 223 0.58 -10.97 -19.45
CA ALA A 223 0.53 -12.32 -18.88
C ALA A 223 1.83 -12.63 -18.13
N ASP A 224 1.69 -13.23 -16.93
CA ASP A 224 2.84 -13.50 -16.05
C ASP A 224 3.58 -14.77 -16.44
N ASP A 225 2.85 -15.72 -17.06
CA ASP A 225 3.39 -16.98 -17.50
C ASP A 225 2.47 -17.67 -18.51
N TYR A 226 2.95 -18.79 -19.09
CA TYR A 226 2.14 -19.61 -20.00
C TYR A 226 2.43 -21.09 -19.89
N LEU A 227 1.46 -21.93 -20.30
CA LEU A 227 1.55 -23.39 -20.37
C LEU A 227 0.92 -23.90 -21.67
N PHE A 228 1.58 -24.87 -22.29
CA PHE A 228 1.02 -25.56 -23.46
C PHE A 228 0.19 -26.78 -23.07
N LYS A 229 -0.97 -26.93 -23.68
CA LYS A 229 -1.77 -28.16 -23.61
C LYS A 229 -1.16 -29.23 -24.53
N PRO A 230 -0.99 -30.48 -24.10
CA PRO A 230 -1.18 -30.99 -22.75
C PRO A 230 0.01 -30.62 -21.84
N PHE A 231 -0.26 -30.10 -20.65
CA PHE A 231 0.76 -29.67 -19.71
C PHE A 231 1.09 -30.77 -18.68
N ASN A 232 2.32 -30.73 -18.18
CA ASN A 232 2.77 -31.60 -17.10
C ASN A 232 2.31 -31.01 -15.75
N GLN A 233 1.78 -31.87 -14.86
CA GLN A 233 1.31 -31.46 -13.53
C GLN A 233 2.39 -30.78 -12.68
N VAL A 234 3.62 -31.29 -12.70
CA VAL A 234 4.74 -30.70 -11.94
C VAL A 234 5.04 -29.27 -12.43
N LEU A 235 4.97 -29.06 -13.74
CA LEU A 235 5.17 -27.71 -14.31
C LEU A 235 4.04 -26.77 -13.94
N LEU A 236 2.78 -27.22 -14.00
CA LEU A 236 1.61 -26.44 -13.56
C LEU A 236 1.75 -26.03 -12.10
N GLN A 237 2.08 -26.97 -11.21
CA GLN A 237 2.29 -26.71 -9.78
C GLN A 237 3.41 -25.68 -9.54
N ALA A 238 4.55 -25.83 -10.23
CA ALA A 238 5.67 -24.91 -10.11
C ALA A 238 5.30 -23.48 -10.52
N ARG A 239 4.51 -23.32 -11.61
CA ARG A 239 4.05 -22.02 -12.11
C ARG A 239 3.04 -21.38 -11.16
N ILE A 240 2.09 -22.16 -10.65
CA ILE A 240 1.11 -21.70 -9.67
C ILE A 240 1.80 -21.23 -8.40
N LYS A 241 2.74 -22.05 -7.87
CA LYS A 241 3.51 -21.68 -6.69
C LYS A 241 4.23 -20.34 -6.88
N ALA A 242 4.92 -20.16 -7.99
CA ALA A 242 5.60 -18.90 -8.31
C ALA A 242 4.62 -17.73 -8.42
N GLY A 243 3.42 -17.95 -8.99
CA GLY A 243 2.36 -16.95 -9.06
C GLY A 243 1.86 -16.55 -7.66
N ILE A 244 1.53 -17.53 -6.81
CA ILE A 244 1.07 -17.28 -5.43
C ILE A 244 2.13 -16.50 -4.63
N GLU A 245 3.40 -16.93 -4.71
CA GLU A 245 4.50 -16.25 -4.02
C GLU A 245 4.63 -14.78 -4.48
N ARG A 246 4.52 -14.52 -5.79
CA ARG A 246 4.55 -13.17 -6.36
C ARG A 246 3.40 -12.30 -5.85
N LYS A 247 2.15 -12.80 -5.89
CA LYS A 247 0.96 -12.09 -5.40
C LYS A 247 1.11 -11.72 -3.93
N ARG A 248 1.47 -12.69 -3.09
CA ARG A 248 1.64 -12.49 -1.64
C ARG A 248 2.78 -11.53 -1.30
N TRP A 249 3.83 -11.53 -2.11
CA TRP A 249 4.92 -10.56 -1.94
C TRP A 249 4.44 -9.15 -2.24
N HIS A 250 3.72 -8.97 -3.35
CA HIS A 250 3.12 -7.70 -3.75
C HIS A 250 2.12 -7.19 -2.70
N ASP A 251 1.24 -8.06 -2.21
CA ASP A 251 0.23 -7.68 -1.20
C ASP A 251 0.87 -7.27 0.13
N ARG A 252 1.94 -7.96 0.54
CA ARG A 252 2.71 -7.59 1.72
C ARG A 252 3.40 -6.24 1.55
N GLU A 253 4.01 -5.99 0.40
CA GLU A 253 4.66 -4.71 0.11
C GLU A 253 3.64 -3.56 0.17
N GLU A 254 2.47 -3.75 -0.44
CA GLU A 254 1.40 -2.75 -0.42
C GLU A 254 0.88 -2.50 1.02
N GLN A 255 0.70 -3.57 1.81
CA GLN A 255 0.31 -3.45 3.22
C GLN A 255 1.35 -2.69 4.05
N TYR A 256 2.64 -2.99 3.87
CA TYR A 256 3.72 -2.26 4.56
C TYR A 256 3.75 -0.80 4.15
N ARG A 257 3.59 -0.49 2.87
CA ARG A 257 3.53 0.88 2.38
C ARG A 257 2.38 1.66 3.02
N GLN A 258 1.18 1.09 3.03
CA GLN A 258 0.01 1.70 3.66
C GLN A 258 0.17 1.87 5.17
N GLN A 259 0.86 0.95 5.83
CA GLN A 259 1.14 1.04 7.26
C GLN A 259 2.15 2.14 7.56
N LEU A 260 3.20 2.27 6.76
CA LEU A 260 4.18 3.36 6.87
C LEU A 260 3.51 4.72 6.67
N GLU A 261 2.69 4.88 5.64
CA GLU A 261 1.95 6.12 5.40
C GLU A 261 1.00 6.48 6.55
N ARG A 262 0.30 5.49 7.12
CA ARG A 262 -0.55 5.71 8.30
C ARG A 262 0.26 6.11 9.52
N ASN A 263 1.39 5.43 9.76
CA ASN A 263 2.28 5.74 10.88
C ASN A 263 2.87 7.14 10.74
N GLU A 264 3.32 7.53 9.55
CA GLU A 264 3.82 8.87 9.29
C GLU A 264 2.75 9.94 9.55
N LYS A 265 1.53 9.76 9.02
CA LYS A 265 0.40 10.66 9.28
C LYS A 265 0.07 10.74 10.76
N PHE A 266 0.09 9.63 11.47
CA PHE A 266 -0.15 9.59 12.91
C PHE A 266 0.93 10.33 13.69
N ILE A 267 2.19 10.13 13.35
CA ILE A 267 3.33 10.83 13.95
C ILE A 267 3.20 12.33 13.72
N ARG A 268 3.01 12.77 12.46
CA ARG A 268 2.81 14.19 12.13
C ARG A 268 1.61 14.80 12.87
N ALA A 269 0.47 14.14 12.90
CA ALA A 269 -0.72 14.62 13.59
C ALA A 269 -0.54 14.68 15.11
N THR A 270 0.23 13.78 15.69
CA THR A 270 0.49 13.73 17.13
C THR A 270 1.48 14.80 17.54
N PHE A 271 2.61 14.86 16.87
CA PHE A 271 3.67 15.83 17.18
C PHE A 271 3.33 17.24 16.71
N GLY A 272 2.59 17.42 15.62
CA GLY A 272 2.13 18.73 15.16
C GLY A 272 1.19 19.47 16.13
N ARG A 273 0.71 18.78 17.18
CA ARG A 273 0.01 19.45 18.31
C ARG A 273 0.95 20.08 19.34
N TYR A 274 2.22 19.67 19.34
CA TYR A 274 3.21 20.07 20.34
C TYR A 274 4.41 20.78 19.74
N LEU A 275 4.67 20.55 18.45
CA LEU A 275 5.81 21.09 17.70
C LEU A 275 5.31 21.65 16.37
N SER A 276 5.98 22.67 15.83
CA SER A 276 5.66 23.14 14.49
C SER A 276 5.99 22.08 13.43
N ASP A 277 5.29 22.15 12.28
CA ASP A 277 5.49 21.19 11.18
C ASP A 277 6.94 21.17 10.67
N GLU A 278 7.63 22.31 10.72
CA GLU A 278 9.05 22.42 10.33
C GLU A 278 9.96 21.65 11.28
N ILE A 279 9.70 21.71 12.60
CA ILE A 279 10.46 20.93 13.61
C ILE A 279 10.18 19.44 13.45
N VAL A 280 8.93 19.06 13.25
CA VAL A 280 8.57 17.65 13.00
C VAL A 280 9.27 17.12 11.75
N THR A 281 9.33 17.91 10.69
CA THR A 281 10.01 17.54 9.45
C THR A 281 11.53 17.42 9.66
N ASP A 282 12.16 18.37 10.34
CA ASP A 282 13.60 18.34 10.62
C ASP A 282 13.99 17.12 11.48
N ILE A 283 13.16 16.76 12.47
CA ILE A 283 13.36 15.57 13.31
C ILE A 283 13.20 14.27 12.50
N LEU A 284 12.22 14.18 11.61
CA LEU A 284 11.93 12.97 10.84
C LEU A 284 12.92 12.75 9.69
N GLU A 285 13.46 13.83 9.12
CA GLU A 285 14.36 13.75 7.96
C GLU A 285 15.83 13.57 8.35
N ARG A 286 16.22 13.88 9.61
CA ARG A 286 17.58 13.76 10.09
C ARG A 286 17.70 12.65 11.12
N PRO A 287 18.55 11.62 10.89
CA PRO A 287 18.80 10.56 11.88
C PRO A 287 19.27 11.10 13.24
N GLU A 288 19.96 12.25 13.23
CA GLU A 288 20.54 12.94 14.40
C GLU A 288 19.58 13.96 15.02
N GLY A 289 18.36 14.10 14.47
CA GLY A 289 17.38 15.12 14.87
C GLY A 289 16.90 15.06 16.33
N LEU A 290 17.25 14.01 17.06
CA LEU A 290 16.95 13.84 18.49
C LEU A 290 18.19 13.95 19.39
N GLU A 291 19.39 14.17 18.86
CA GLU A 291 20.58 14.34 19.67
C GLU A 291 20.49 15.64 20.49
N LEU A 292 21.02 15.57 21.73
CA LEU A 292 21.09 16.75 22.59
C LEU A 292 22.11 17.74 22.02
N GLY A 293 21.73 19.01 21.92
CA GLY A 293 22.59 20.07 21.40
C GLY A 293 21.76 21.15 20.70
N GLY A 294 22.43 22.08 20.09
CA GLY A 294 21.79 23.14 19.33
C GLY A 294 22.79 24.06 18.66
N ASP A 295 22.28 24.82 17.69
CA ASP A 295 23.05 25.76 16.89
C ASP A 295 22.81 27.19 17.36
N LEU A 296 23.86 28.03 17.29
CA LEU A 296 23.72 29.46 17.48
C LEU A 296 22.95 30.04 16.31
N ARG A 297 21.78 30.67 16.62
CA ARG A 297 20.91 31.28 15.62
C ARG A 297 20.51 32.68 16.05
N ARG A 298 20.48 33.60 15.07
CA ARG A 298 19.88 34.91 15.25
C ARG A 298 18.41 34.84 14.92
N VAL A 299 17.56 35.17 15.90
CA VAL A 299 16.11 35.02 15.80
C VAL A 299 15.39 36.27 16.32
N THR A 300 14.13 36.48 15.93
CA THR A 300 13.25 37.44 16.57
C THR A 300 12.27 36.70 17.48
N ILE A 301 12.37 36.98 18.77
CA ILE A 301 11.57 36.37 19.82
C ILE A 301 10.36 37.28 20.06
N MET A 302 9.18 36.70 20.11
CA MET A 302 7.94 37.34 20.45
C MET A 302 7.39 36.73 21.75
N MET A 303 7.01 37.60 22.69
CA MET A 303 6.31 37.20 23.90
C MET A 303 5.04 38.01 24.05
N SER A 304 3.92 37.36 24.29
CA SER A 304 2.62 38.02 24.52
C SER A 304 1.98 37.47 25.80
N ASP A 305 1.27 38.33 26.55
CA ASP A 305 0.63 37.94 27.81
C ASP A 305 -0.68 38.74 28.00
N ILE A 306 -1.68 38.10 28.66
CA ILE A 306 -2.96 38.74 28.97
C ILE A 306 -2.82 39.61 30.22
N ARG A 307 -3.03 40.89 30.10
CA ARG A 307 -2.88 41.84 31.23
C ARG A 307 -3.88 41.56 32.35
N GLY A 308 -3.36 41.33 33.55
CA GLY A 308 -4.12 41.08 34.76
C GLY A 308 -4.83 39.74 34.82
N PHE A 309 -4.35 38.76 34.02
CA PHE A 309 -4.95 37.39 33.96
C PHE A 309 -4.99 36.69 35.32
N THR A 310 -3.95 36.81 36.12
CA THR A 310 -3.90 36.23 37.47
C THR A 310 -5.08 36.68 38.33
N THR A 311 -5.37 37.96 38.39
CA THR A 311 -6.51 38.52 39.12
C THR A 311 -7.83 38.09 38.48
N LEU A 312 -7.89 38.09 37.15
CA LEU A 312 -9.06 37.66 36.39
C LEU A 312 -9.45 36.23 36.67
N SER A 313 -8.45 35.31 36.67
CA SER A 313 -8.63 33.86 36.89
C SER A 313 -9.09 33.53 38.32
N GLU A 314 -8.81 34.36 39.32
CA GLU A 314 -9.30 34.22 40.67
C GLU A 314 -10.81 34.46 40.79
N HIS A 315 -11.41 35.25 39.90
CA HIS A 315 -12.83 35.64 39.95
C HIS A 315 -13.73 34.82 39.00
N LEU A 316 -13.15 34.00 38.09
CA LEU A 316 -13.87 33.20 37.16
C LEU A 316 -14.01 31.73 37.62
N ALA A 317 -15.06 31.06 37.18
CA ALA A 317 -15.16 29.63 37.32
C ALA A 317 -14.09 28.93 36.51
N PRO A 318 -13.49 27.81 36.94
CA PRO A 318 -12.41 27.10 36.22
C PRO A 318 -12.74 26.79 34.74
N ALA A 319 -13.98 26.42 34.45
CA ALA A 319 -14.43 26.16 33.08
C ALA A 319 -14.40 27.43 32.21
N GLN A 320 -14.75 28.59 32.77
CA GLN A 320 -14.71 29.88 32.06
C GLN A 320 -13.28 30.32 31.79
N VAL A 321 -12.35 30.09 32.74
CA VAL A 321 -10.92 30.35 32.54
C VAL A 321 -10.38 29.55 31.36
N VAL A 322 -10.69 28.26 31.32
CA VAL A 322 -10.25 27.36 30.21
C VAL A 322 -10.86 27.78 28.88
N THR A 323 -12.14 28.16 28.85
CA THR A 323 -12.82 28.61 27.63
C THR A 323 -12.19 29.91 27.09
N LEU A 324 -11.96 30.90 27.96
CA LEU A 324 -11.33 32.14 27.60
C LEU A 324 -9.90 31.96 27.11
N LEU A 325 -9.12 31.12 27.83
CA LEU A 325 -7.73 30.84 27.51
C LEU A 325 -7.62 30.10 26.18
N ASN A 326 -8.41 29.03 25.95
CA ASN A 326 -8.39 28.28 24.71
C ASN A 326 -8.80 29.13 23.50
N ARG A 327 -9.76 30.04 23.67
CA ARG A 327 -10.15 31.00 22.60
C ARG A 327 -9.01 31.93 22.24
N TYR A 328 -8.36 32.52 23.24
CA TYR A 328 -7.22 33.40 23.05
C TYR A 328 -6.05 32.68 22.42
N LEU A 329 -5.58 31.57 23.05
CA LEU A 329 -4.45 30.79 22.57
C LEU A 329 -4.69 30.23 21.16
N GLY A 330 -5.92 29.77 20.87
CA GLY A 330 -6.27 29.25 19.55
C GLY A 330 -6.14 30.32 18.45
N ALA A 331 -6.79 31.47 18.66
CA ALA A 331 -6.72 32.57 17.69
C ALA A 331 -5.29 33.10 17.48
N MET A 332 -4.52 33.23 18.57
CA MET A 332 -3.13 33.71 18.48
C MET A 332 -2.24 32.66 17.80
N THR A 333 -2.45 31.36 18.06
CA THR A 333 -1.73 30.27 17.40
C THR A 333 -1.92 30.31 15.88
N ASP A 334 -3.17 30.45 15.43
CA ASP A 334 -3.48 30.49 14.00
C ASP A 334 -2.76 31.67 13.31
N ILE A 335 -2.73 32.85 13.96
CA ILE A 335 -2.03 34.03 13.44
C ILE A 335 -0.51 33.80 13.40
N ILE A 336 0.08 33.31 14.49
CA ILE A 336 1.53 33.04 14.57
C ILE A 336 1.95 32.05 13.48
N MET A 337 1.20 30.99 13.30
CA MET A 337 1.48 29.99 12.27
C MET A 337 1.27 30.54 10.85
N ALA A 338 0.26 31.38 10.62
CA ALA A 338 0.05 32.04 9.33
C ALA A 338 1.25 32.95 8.95
N HIS A 339 1.87 33.58 9.94
CA HIS A 339 3.12 34.34 9.77
C HIS A 339 4.39 33.49 9.84
N GLN A 340 4.27 32.14 9.87
CA GLN A 340 5.38 31.21 9.92
C GLN A 340 6.30 31.43 11.13
N GLY A 341 5.69 31.75 12.28
CA GLY A 341 6.35 31.77 13.58
C GLY A 341 6.31 30.37 14.22
N THR A 342 7.32 30.03 14.96
CA THR A 342 7.44 28.80 15.73
C THR A 342 7.04 29.09 17.18
N ILE A 343 5.99 28.43 17.68
CA ILE A 343 5.60 28.53 19.10
C ILE A 343 6.51 27.59 19.88
N ASP A 344 7.28 28.14 20.83
CA ASP A 344 8.14 27.36 21.75
C ASP A 344 7.32 26.80 22.90
N GLU A 345 6.51 27.64 23.58
CA GLU A 345 5.80 27.24 24.78
C GLU A 345 4.63 28.18 25.10
N PHE A 346 3.58 27.63 25.73
CA PHE A 346 2.58 28.38 26.45
C PHE A 346 2.91 28.40 27.94
N ILE A 347 3.17 29.60 28.49
CA ILE A 347 3.52 29.78 29.90
C ILE A 347 2.31 30.39 30.61
N GLY A 348 1.37 29.55 31.05
CA GLY A 348 0.08 30.03 31.55
C GLY A 348 -0.76 30.67 30.45
N ASP A 349 -0.97 31.97 30.51
CA ASP A 349 -1.64 32.79 29.50
C ASP A 349 -0.66 33.47 28.51
N ALA A 350 0.65 33.35 28.77
CA ALA A 350 1.64 33.89 27.87
C ALA A 350 1.99 32.94 26.74
N ILE A 351 2.29 33.50 25.57
CA ILE A 351 2.77 32.80 24.38
C ILE A 351 4.21 33.21 24.12
N LEU A 352 5.11 32.23 24.00
CA LEU A 352 6.47 32.43 23.55
C LEU A 352 6.61 31.88 22.14
N ALA A 353 6.90 32.76 21.19
CA ALA A 353 7.08 32.39 19.78
C ALA A 353 8.40 32.96 19.24
N VAL A 354 8.95 32.27 18.23
CA VAL A 354 10.23 32.63 17.63
C VAL A 354 10.09 32.66 16.10
N PHE A 355 10.71 33.64 15.47
CA PHE A 355 10.83 33.79 14.02
C PHE A 355 12.31 33.69 13.64
N GLY A 356 12.64 32.83 12.65
CA GLY A 356 14.01 32.56 12.22
C GLY A 356 14.58 31.23 12.67
N ALA A 357 13.74 30.35 13.27
CA ALA A 357 14.10 28.98 13.57
C ALA A 357 12.83 28.09 13.49
N PRO A 358 12.95 26.81 13.05
CA PRO A 358 14.19 26.15 12.61
C PRO A 358 14.72 26.66 11.27
N GLN A 359 13.91 27.35 10.47
CA GLN A 359 14.28 27.95 9.20
C GLN A 359 14.45 29.46 9.32
N HIS A 360 15.65 29.96 8.97
CA HIS A 360 15.91 31.40 8.90
C HIS A 360 15.45 31.97 7.56
N ARG A 361 14.84 33.19 7.62
CA ARG A 361 14.45 33.97 6.47
C ARG A 361 14.88 35.42 6.67
N ASP A 362 15.10 36.12 5.55
CA ASP A 362 15.56 37.48 5.56
C ASP A 362 14.57 38.52 6.14
N ASP A 363 13.30 38.13 6.30
CA ASP A 363 12.17 38.95 6.75
C ASP A 363 11.62 38.54 8.13
N ASP A 364 12.40 37.80 8.91
CA ASP A 364 11.96 37.25 10.20
C ASP A 364 11.44 38.31 11.15
N ALA A 365 12.13 39.47 11.24
CA ALA A 365 11.71 40.59 12.09
C ALA A 365 10.42 41.25 11.58
N ASP A 366 10.30 41.42 10.27
CA ASP A 366 9.11 42.02 9.64
C ASP A 366 7.88 41.15 9.85
N ARG A 367 8.02 39.85 9.68
CA ARG A 367 6.94 38.85 9.92
C ARG A 367 6.51 38.85 11.39
N ALA A 368 7.48 38.95 12.31
CA ALA A 368 7.19 38.99 13.74
C ALA A 368 6.39 40.24 14.12
N VAL A 369 6.77 41.41 13.59
CA VAL A 369 6.04 42.67 13.85
C VAL A 369 4.67 42.67 13.18
N SER A 370 4.56 42.17 11.95
CA SER A 370 3.27 42.04 11.24
C SER A 370 2.32 41.10 11.99
N CYS A 371 2.85 39.96 12.49
CA CYS A 371 2.12 39.04 13.34
C CYS A 371 1.59 39.71 14.61
N ALA A 372 2.43 40.47 15.32
CA ALA A 372 2.04 41.18 16.53
C ALA A 372 0.91 42.21 16.26
N LEU A 373 0.96 42.93 15.14
CA LEU A 373 -0.10 43.83 14.72
C LEU A 373 -1.42 43.11 14.43
N GLU A 374 -1.37 41.98 13.74
CA GLU A 374 -2.56 41.16 13.45
C GLU A 374 -3.14 40.57 14.74
N MET A 375 -2.30 40.09 15.65
CA MET A 375 -2.72 39.62 16.99
C MET A 375 -3.48 40.69 17.75
N GLN A 376 -2.99 41.94 17.77
CA GLN A 376 -3.69 43.07 18.41
C GLN A 376 -5.03 43.38 17.73
N ALA A 377 -5.08 43.31 16.41
CA ALA A 377 -6.33 43.55 15.65
C ALA A 377 -7.37 42.43 15.95
N ALA A 378 -6.96 41.20 16.08
CA ALA A 378 -7.83 40.05 16.39
C ALA A 378 -8.47 40.13 17.79
N MET A 379 -7.87 40.89 18.71
CA MET A 379 -8.42 41.07 20.07
C MET A 379 -9.83 41.65 20.06
N ALA A 380 -10.18 42.48 19.08
CA ALA A 380 -11.52 43.04 18.96
C ALA A 380 -12.58 41.91 18.79
N GLN A 381 -12.36 41.01 17.87
CA GLN A 381 -13.25 39.88 17.60
C GLN A 381 -13.30 38.91 18.79
N ILE A 382 -12.15 38.58 19.41
CA ILE A 382 -12.09 37.72 20.60
C ILE A 382 -12.95 38.33 21.73
N ASN A 383 -12.84 39.60 21.97
CA ASN A 383 -13.60 40.29 23.01
C ASN A 383 -15.09 40.43 22.70
N GLU A 384 -15.48 40.54 21.45
CA GLU A 384 -16.88 40.49 21.03
C GLU A 384 -17.52 39.14 21.37
N VAL A 385 -16.82 38.04 21.07
CA VAL A 385 -17.29 36.68 21.39
C VAL A 385 -17.28 36.45 22.93
N ASN A 386 -16.26 36.94 23.64
CA ASN A 386 -16.24 36.88 25.10
C ASN A 386 -17.45 37.57 25.71
N ALA A 387 -17.76 38.79 25.27
CA ALA A 387 -18.90 39.57 25.77
C ALA A 387 -20.25 38.87 25.48
N ALA A 388 -20.40 38.19 24.35
CA ALA A 388 -21.59 37.44 23.99
C ALA A 388 -21.82 36.21 24.88
N GLU A 389 -20.78 35.70 25.55
CA GLU A 389 -20.80 34.56 26.44
C GLU A 389 -20.63 34.96 27.94
N ASP A 390 -20.84 36.21 28.29
CA ASP A 390 -20.66 36.76 29.63
C ASP A 390 -19.25 36.58 30.20
N LEU A 391 -18.24 36.50 29.33
CA LEU A 391 -16.83 36.47 29.71
C LEU A 391 -16.22 37.88 29.69
N PRO A 392 -15.18 38.13 30.51
CA PRO A 392 -14.57 39.43 30.58
C PRO A 392 -13.78 39.80 29.30
N VAL A 393 -13.70 41.10 29.03
CA VAL A 393 -12.83 41.66 28.00
C VAL A 393 -11.38 41.59 28.46
N ILE A 394 -10.50 41.10 27.60
CA ILE A 394 -9.07 40.94 27.85
C ILE A 394 -8.26 41.86 26.96
N LYS A 395 -7.06 42.21 27.41
CA LYS A 395 -6.07 42.98 26.63
C LYS A 395 -4.75 42.26 26.71
N THR A 396 -4.04 42.18 25.59
CA THR A 396 -2.72 41.57 25.55
C THR A 396 -1.62 42.63 25.33
N GLY A 397 -0.46 42.41 25.97
CA GLY A 397 0.79 43.13 25.69
C GLY A 397 1.68 42.25 24.85
N ILE A 398 2.40 42.79 23.86
CA ILE A 398 3.30 42.02 23.00
C ILE A 398 4.68 42.68 22.96
N ALA A 399 5.72 41.89 23.22
CA ALA A 399 7.10 42.34 23.14
C ALA A 399 7.88 41.55 22.07
N LEU A 400 8.75 42.24 21.35
CA LEU A 400 9.64 41.61 20.35
C LEU A 400 11.09 42.01 20.59
N ASN A 401 11.98 41.03 20.51
CA ASN A 401 13.41 41.25 20.64
C ASN A 401 14.19 40.35 19.69
N THR A 402 15.10 40.93 18.91
CA THR A 402 15.98 40.19 17.99
C THR A 402 17.36 39.99 18.61
N GLY A 403 17.80 38.74 18.68
CA GLY A 403 19.10 38.43 19.27
C GLY A 403 19.50 37.00 19.03
N ASP A 404 20.70 36.68 19.54
CA ASP A 404 21.30 35.35 19.38
C ASP A 404 20.81 34.39 20.47
N VAL A 405 20.45 33.18 20.07
CA VAL A 405 20.03 32.07 20.95
C VAL A 405 20.65 30.77 20.48
N ILE A 406 20.75 29.80 21.37
CA ILE A 406 20.97 28.40 21.01
C ILE A 406 19.59 27.79 20.75
N ALA A 407 19.37 27.29 19.55
CA ALA A 407 18.16 26.59 19.11
C ALA A 407 18.46 25.10 18.89
N GLY A 408 17.73 24.21 19.55
CA GLY A 408 17.97 22.76 19.42
C GLY A 408 17.34 21.95 20.54
N ASN A 409 17.74 20.66 20.64
CA ASN A 409 17.21 19.75 21.66
C ASN A 409 17.89 19.96 23.01
N ILE A 410 17.13 20.50 23.93
CA ILE A 410 17.63 20.89 25.25
C ILE A 410 16.97 20.01 26.32
N GLY A 411 17.77 19.41 27.20
CA GLY A 411 17.26 18.56 28.26
C GLY A 411 18.21 17.41 28.62
N SER A 412 17.65 16.23 28.77
CA SER A 412 18.38 15.00 29.07
C SER A 412 18.02 13.93 28.04
N GLU A 413 18.81 12.84 27.95
CA GLU A 413 18.50 11.69 27.09
C GLU A 413 17.09 11.08 27.30
N ARG A 414 16.52 11.23 28.52
CA ARG A 414 15.19 10.72 28.84
C ARG A 414 14.06 11.71 28.58
N ARG A 415 14.38 13.02 28.56
CA ARG A 415 13.41 14.09 28.37
C ARG A 415 14.10 15.31 27.80
N SER A 416 13.87 15.58 26.56
CA SER A 416 14.32 16.78 25.87
C SER A 416 13.15 17.47 25.19
N LYS A 417 13.29 18.75 24.93
CA LYS A 417 12.40 19.50 24.04
C LYS A 417 13.25 20.27 23.03
N TYR A 418 12.75 20.45 21.83
CA TYR A 418 13.27 21.50 20.97
C TYR A 418 12.91 22.84 21.57
N GLY A 419 13.88 23.71 21.79
CA GLY A 419 13.66 24.97 22.47
C GLY A 419 14.81 25.95 22.25
N PHE A 420 14.68 27.12 22.88
CA PHE A 420 15.57 28.23 22.68
C PHE A 420 16.17 28.69 24.01
N VAL A 421 17.49 28.84 24.07
CA VAL A 421 18.18 29.32 25.28
C VAL A 421 19.15 30.44 24.91
N GLY A 422 19.04 31.56 25.63
CA GLY A 422 19.95 32.69 25.44
C GLY A 422 19.51 33.93 26.20
N HIS A 423 20.43 34.89 26.29
CA HIS A 423 20.17 36.16 26.96
C HIS A 423 18.97 36.93 26.31
N ALA A 424 18.85 36.81 24.99
CA ALA A 424 17.77 37.44 24.24
C ALA A 424 16.37 37.03 24.72
N MET A 425 16.17 35.77 25.18
CA MET A 425 14.92 35.29 25.76
C MET A 425 14.55 36.07 27.02
N ASN A 426 15.52 36.23 27.93
CA ASN A 426 15.32 36.95 29.18
C ASN A 426 15.02 38.45 28.95
N VAL A 427 15.70 39.05 27.96
CA VAL A 427 15.43 40.44 27.55
C VAL A 427 13.99 40.61 27.06
N THR A 428 13.53 39.66 26.20
CA THR A 428 12.16 39.73 25.67
C THR A 428 11.11 39.67 26.78
N SER A 429 11.27 38.75 27.75
CA SER A 429 10.36 38.66 28.90
C SER A 429 10.32 39.94 29.70
N ARG A 430 11.47 40.66 29.86
CA ARG A 430 11.49 41.90 30.58
C ARG A 430 10.85 43.06 29.83
N ILE A 431 10.94 43.10 28.50
CA ILE A 431 10.23 44.09 27.68
C ILE A 431 8.73 43.80 27.76
N GLU A 432 8.35 42.52 27.80
CA GLU A 432 6.94 42.11 27.89
C GLU A 432 6.32 42.58 29.22
N ASP A 433 6.98 42.39 30.36
CA ASP A 433 6.53 42.88 31.69
C ASP A 433 6.14 44.37 31.68
N LEU A 434 6.77 45.17 30.82
CA LEU A 434 6.58 46.62 30.73
C LEU A 434 5.57 47.04 29.67
N THR A 435 5.10 46.12 28.84
CA THR A 435 4.21 46.42 27.73
C THR A 435 2.80 46.67 28.23
N ALA A 436 2.19 47.78 27.86
CA ALA A 436 0.79 48.05 28.21
C ALA A 436 -0.20 47.16 27.45
N GLY A 437 -1.40 46.94 28.03
CA GLY A 437 -2.46 46.19 27.34
C GLY A 437 -2.90 46.90 26.06
N GLY A 438 -2.83 46.20 24.93
CA GLY A 438 -3.05 46.75 23.58
C GLY A 438 -1.76 47.30 22.93
N GLY A 439 -0.61 47.27 23.63
CA GLY A 439 0.65 47.79 23.12
C GLY A 439 1.55 46.74 22.49
N ILE A 440 2.44 47.19 21.62
CA ILE A 440 3.52 46.40 21.03
C ILE A 440 4.83 47.16 21.29
N LEU A 441 5.79 46.53 21.99
CA LEU A 441 7.12 47.06 22.20
C LEU A 441 8.16 46.21 21.47
N VAL A 442 9.08 46.89 20.79
CA VAL A 442 10.20 46.21 20.11
C VAL A 442 11.51 46.75 20.66
N SER A 443 12.53 45.90 20.79
CA SER A 443 13.89 46.33 21.13
C SER A 443 14.54 47.13 19.99
N ASP A 444 15.55 47.90 20.30
CA ASP A 444 16.37 48.60 19.30
C ASP A 444 17.03 47.62 18.30
N SER A 445 17.41 46.41 18.77
CA SER A 445 17.91 45.39 17.87
C SER A 445 16.87 44.85 16.89
N THR A 446 15.61 44.74 17.30
CA THR A 446 14.49 44.38 16.39
C THR A 446 14.27 45.50 15.40
N LEU A 447 14.16 46.76 15.87
CA LEU A 447 13.94 47.90 15.00
C LEU A 447 15.01 48.00 13.90
N LYS A 448 16.29 47.77 14.23
CA LYS A 448 17.41 47.74 13.28
C LYS A 448 17.36 46.58 12.29
N SER A 449 16.63 45.50 12.62
CA SER A 449 16.48 44.31 11.78
C SER A 449 15.27 44.41 10.83
N LEU A 450 14.39 45.37 11.01
CA LEU A 450 13.26 45.62 10.14
C LEU A 450 13.71 46.13 8.77
N LYS A 451 13.10 45.61 7.73
CA LYS A 451 13.26 46.03 6.33
C LYS A 451 12.00 46.73 5.78
N GLY A 452 10.84 46.40 6.37
CA GLY A 452 9.55 47.01 6.05
C GLY A 452 9.35 48.32 6.77
N ASP A 453 8.41 49.13 6.26
CA ASP A 453 8.04 50.42 6.82
C ASP A 453 6.95 50.26 7.89
N PHE A 454 7.29 50.53 9.15
CA PHE A 454 6.37 50.50 10.28
C PHE A 454 6.29 51.84 10.95
N LEU A 455 5.10 52.18 11.48
CA LEU A 455 4.92 53.40 12.26
C LEU A 455 5.44 53.23 13.67
N VAL A 456 6.54 53.91 13.99
CA VAL A 456 7.21 53.85 15.28
C VAL A 456 6.76 55.02 16.13
N GLY A 457 6.35 54.76 17.36
CA GLY A 457 5.96 55.74 18.36
C GLY A 457 7.09 56.11 19.32
N ASP A 458 6.73 56.23 20.60
CA ASP A 458 7.66 56.66 21.64
C ASP A 458 8.83 55.68 21.82
N CYS A 459 10.01 56.27 22.10
CA CYS A 459 11.22 55.54 22.46
C CYS A 459 11.44 55.70 23.98
N GLN A 460 11.73 54.58 24.65
CA GLN A 460 12.00 54.59 26.09
C GLN A 460 13.28 53.81 26.41
N GLU A 461 14.08 54.36 27.31
CA GLU A 461 15.23 53.69 27.85
C GLU A 461 14.89 53.11 29.23
N LEU A 462 14.99 51.80 29.36
CA LEU A 462 14.51 51.04 30.52
C LEU A 462 15.68 50.39 31.24
N LYS A 463 15.79 50.61 32.55
CA LYS A 463 16.70 49.86 33.44
C LYS A 463 15.90 48.67 34.02
N VAL A 464 16.34 47.49 33.67
CA VAL A 464 15.62 46.25 34.04
C VAL A 464 16.43 45.46 35.07
N LYS A 465 15.78 44.96 36.09
CA LYS A 465 16.42 44.16 37.13
C LYS A 465 17.07 42.91 36.58
N GLY A 466 18.38 42.73 36.78
CA GLY A 466 19.16 41.57 36.31
C GLY A 466 19.79 41.74 34.93
N ILE A 467 19.69 42.94 34.33
CA ILE A 467 20.39 43.30 33.09
C ILE A 467 21.24 44.55 33.43
N GLU A 468 22.58 44.44 33.16
CA GLU A 468 23.50 45.55 33.49
C GLU A 468 23.35 46.75 32.59
N GLU A 469 23.01 46.51 31.31
CA GLU A 469 22.80 47.57 30.31
C GLU A 469 21.34 47.99 30.23
N SER A 470 21.13 49.32 30.01
CA SER A 470 19.79 49.82 29.74
C SER A 470 19.26 49.32 28.38
N ILE A 471 18.01 48.92 28.32
CA ILE A 471 17.34 48.43 27.11
C ILE A 471 16.57 49.59 26.49
N VAL A 472 16.86 49.88 25.22
CA VAL A 472 16.07 50.86 24.45
C VAL A 472 14.94 50.09 23.74
N VAL A 473 13.71 50.53 23.97
CA VAL A 473 12.51 49.97 23.36
C VAL A 473 11.70 51.06 22.62
N HIS A 474 11.03 50.59 21.57
CA HIS A 474 10.23 51.43 20.70
C HIS A 474 8.80 50.90 20.61
N GLN A 475 7.80 51.75 20.64
CA GLN A 475 6.42 51.37 20.43
C GLN A 475 6.13 51.22 18.93
N ILE A 476 5.46 50.15 18.54
CA ILE A 476 4.91 50.00 17.18
C ILE A 476 3.46 50.34 17.19
N LEU A 477 3.08 51.26 16.30
CA LEU A 477 1.71 51.84 16.19
C LEU A 477 0.92 51.22 15.02
N GLY A 478 1.61 50.67 14.00
CA GLY A 478 1.00 50.10 12.81
C GLY A 478 1.99 49.89 11.68
N SER A 479 1.52 49.38 10.56
CA SER A 479 2.26 49.40 9.29
C SER A 479 2.12 50.79 8.62
N ALA A 480 3.16 51.25 7.98
CA ALA A 480 3.06 52.46 7.15
C ALA A 480 2.13 52.20 5.95
N PRO A 481 1.39 53.22 5.47
CA PRO A 481 0.41 53.10 4.40
C PRO A 481 1.05 52.75 3.05
#